data_abca8ae1143d82c56b60ce623aee5b2e
#
_entry.id   abca8ae1143d82c56b60ce623aee5b2e
#
_cell.length_a   1.000
_cell.length_b   1.000
_cell.length_c   1.000
_cell.angle_alpha   90.00
_cell.angle_beta   90.00
_cell.angle_gamma   90.00
#
_symmetry.space_group_name_H-M   'P 1'
#
loop_
_entity.id
_entity.type
_entity.pdbx_description
1 polymer ?
#
loop_
_entity_poly.entity_id
_entity_poly.type
_entity_poly.pdbx_seq_one_letter_code
_entity_poly.pdbx_strand_id
1 'polypeptide(L)'
;FIACNQPKEKQQMKFSYPLTLKDTTIDNYFGIKVADPYRWLENDTSKETAEWVKAQNELTFDYLSKIPYREKIKERLTQIWDYPKITAPFKRGGHVFFFKNDGLQNQNVLYIKENVDSKDEKVLLDPNKLSDDGTIALSSLGISKDGKYLAYGISRGGSDWNEIFVLDIKTGEKLSDHIEWVKFSGIS
;
A
#
# COMPACT_ATOMS: atom_id res chain seq x y z
N PHE A 1 58.11 -6.87 12.37
CA PHE A 1 56.99 -7.75 12.78
C PHE A 1 55.76 -7.32 12.00
N ILE A 2 55.38 -8.11 10.98
CA ILE A 2 54.16 -7.91 10.21
C ILE A 2 53.08 -8.71 10.94
N ALA A 3 52.15 -8.01 11.61
CA ALA A 3 50.98 -8.65 12.18
C ALA A 3 49.99 -8.91 11.07
N CYS A 4 49.87 -10.17 10.64
CA CYS A 4 48.78 -10.61 9.77
C CYS A 4 47.44 -10.44 10.51
N ASN A 5 46.66 -9.44 10.09
CA ASN A 5 45.26 -9.33 10.49
C ASN A 5 44.51 -10.50 9.87
N GLN A 6 44.25 -11.55 10.62
CA GLN A 6 43.31 -12.60 10.20
C GLN A 6 41.92 -11.97 10.02
N PRO A 7 41.25 -12.19 8.91
CA PRO A 7 39.86 -11.76 8.76
C PRO A 7 39.02 -12.45 9.83
N LYS A 8 38.35 -11.68 10.68
CA LYS A 8 37.37 -12.21 11.62
C LYS A 8 36.33 -13.01 10.81
N GLU A 9 36.29 -14.32 11.05
CA GLU A 9 35.21 -15.16 10.52
C GLU A 9 33.88 -14.50 10.85
N LYS A 10 33.11 -14.14 9.81
CA LYS A 10 31.75 -13.68 10.00
C LYS A 10 30.97 -14.85 10.59
N GLN A 11 30.60 -14.77 11.86
CA GLN A 11 29.68 -15.72 12.48
C GLN A 11 28.41 -15.72 11.63
N GLN A 12 28.20 -16.79 10.87
CA GLN A 12 26.97 -17.01 10.11
C GLN A 12 25.86 -17.27 11.13
N MET A 13 24.93 -16.34 11.27
CA MET A 13 23.77 -16.54 12.14
C MET A 13 22.95 -17.69 11.59
N LYS A 14 22.78 -18.74 12.40
CA LYS A 14 21.90 -19.87 12.07
C LYS A 14 20.47 -19.51 12.49
N PHE A 15 19.58 -19.40 11.51
CA PHE A 15 18.15 -19.23 11.74
C PHE A 15 17.47 -20.60 11.79
N SER A 16 16.56 -20.79 12.76
CA SER A 16 15.62 -21.90 12.77
C SER A 16 14.33 -21.43 12.10
N TYR A 17 14.17 -21.71 10.82
CA TYR A 17 12.98 -21.32 10.08
C TYR A 17 11.78 -22.18 10.49
N PRO A 18 10.56 -21.60 10.57
CA PRO A 18 9.34 -22.37 10.75
C PRO A 18 9.18 -23.42 9.65
N LEU A 19 8.68 -24.60 10.05
CA LEU A 19 8.45 -25.67 9.10
C LEU A 19 7.35 -25.29 8.11
N THR A 20 7.63 -25.44 6.81
CA THR A 20 6.63 -25.26 5.77
C THR A 20 6.09 -26.64 5.37
N LEU A 21 4.78 -26.83 5.51
CA LEU A 21 4.10 -28.05 5.13
C LEU A 21 4.23 -28.29 3.63
N LYS A 22 4.54 -29.54 3.25
CA LYS A 22 4.53 -29.98 1.85
C LYS A 22 3.32 -30.87 1.63
N ASP A 23 2.51 -30.54 0.63
CA ASP A 23 1.43 -31.40 0.16
C ASP A 23 1.85 -32.26 -1.04
N THR A 24 0.91 -33.01 -1.61
CA THR A 24 1.16 -33.93 -2.72
C THR A 24 0.63 -33.41 -4.05
N THR A 25 0.43 -32.11 -4.19
CA THR A 25 -0.08 -31.49 -5.42
C THR A 25 0.87 -31.70 -6.59
N ILE A 26 0.34 -32.21 -7.70
CA ILE A 26 1.09 -32.49 -8.93
C ILE A 26 0.27 -32.02 -10.12
N ASP A 27 0.84 -31.16 -10.95
CA ASP A 27 0.30 -30.79 -12.25
C ASP A 27 0.78 -31.72 -13.37
N ASN A 28 -0.01 -31.86 -14.42
CA ASN A 28 0.36 -32.57 -15.62
C ASN A 28 0.36 -31.61 -16.82
N TYR A 29 1.55 -31.27 -17.29
CA TYR A 29 1.74 -30.42 -18.46
C TYR A 29 2.14 -31.32 -19.66
N PHE A 30 1.17 -31.60 -20.54
CA PHE A 30 1.41 -32.40 -21.74
C PHE A 30 2.05 -33.77 -21.47
N GLY A 31 1.65 -34.45 -20.40
CA GLY A 31 2.18 -35.74 -19.98
C GLY A 31 3.37 -35.68 -19.01
N ILE A 32 3.92 -34.50 -18.77
CA ILE A 32 5.01 -34.29 -17.79
C ILE A 32 4.39 -33.92 -16.43
N LYS A 33 4.71 -34.70 -15.41
CA LYS A 33 4.27 -34.46 -14.03
C LYS A 33 5.21 -33.49 -13.35
N VAL A 34 4.69 -32.37 -12.85
CA VAL A 34 5.42 -31.35 -12.09
C VAL A 34 4.84 -31.25 -10.70
N ALA A 35 5.65 -31.53 -9.67
CA ALA A 35 5.22 -31.42 -8.28
C ALA A 35 5.24 -29.94 -7.82
N ASP A 36 4.17 -29.54 -7.15
CA ASP A 36 4.07 -28.23 -6.51
C ASP A 36 3.60 -28.38 -5.05
N PRO A 37 4.49 -28.79 -4.15
CA PRO A 37 4.12 -29.12 -2.78
C PRO A 37 3.73 -27.90 -1.93
N TYR A 38 3.83 -26.70 -2.47
CA TYR A 38 3.51 -25.46 -1.79
C TYR A 38 2.32 -24.72 -2.41
N ARG A 39 1.58 -25.35 -3.31
CA ARG A 39 0.37 -24.77 -3.97
C ARG A 39 -0.63 -24.21 -2.98
N TRP A 40 -0.73 -24.79 -1.80
CA TRP A 40 -1.64 -24.34 -0.74
C TRP A 40 -1.36 -22.88 -0.29
N LEU A 41 -0.13 -22.37 -0.45
CA LEU A 41 0.22 -20.97 -0.15
C LEU A 41 -0.41 -19.95 -1.12
N GLU A 42 -0.90 -20.38 -2.29
CA GLU A 42 -1.61 -19.50 -3.24
C GLU A 42 -2.99 -19.07 -2.70
N ASN A 43 -3.55 -19.82 -1.75
CA ASN A 43 -4.77 -19.42 -1.08
C ASN A 43 -4.46 -18.46 0.07
N ASP A 44 -4.35 -17.17 -0.25
CA ASP A 44 -4.01 -16.08 0.66
C ASP A 44 -5.09 -15.80 1.73
N THR A 45 -6.32 -16.29 1.53
CA THR A 45 -7.44 -16.16 2.46
C THR A 45 -7.58 -17.36 3.41
N SER A 46 -6.78 -18.40 3.22
CA SER A 46 -6.84 -19.60 4.09
C SER A 46 -6.22 -19.34 5.47
N LYS A 47 -6.75 -20.03 6.47
CA LYS A 47 -6.22 -19.98 7.84
C LYS A 47 -4.79 -20.52 7.91
N GLU A 48 -4.51 -21.58 7.16
CA GLU A 48 -3.21 -22.24 7.10
C GLU A 48 -2.13 -21.30 6.56
N THR A 49 -2.42 -20.57 5.48
CA THR A 49 -1.52 -19.56 4.93
C THR A 49 -1.31 -18.41 5.91
N ALA A 50 -2.38 -17.93 6.57
CA ALA A 50 -2.27 -16.89 7.58
C ALA A 50 -1.40 -17.30 8.78
N GLU A 51 -1.55 -18.53 9.27
CA GLU A 51 -0.73 -19.07 10.36
C GLU A 51 0.74 -19.23 9.95
N TRP A 52 1.00 -19.68 8.72
CA TRP A 52 2.36 -19.76 8.18
C TRP A 52 3.01 -18.38 8.07
N VAL A 53 2.30 -17.40 7.51
CA VAL A 53 2.78 -16.01 7.41
C VAL A 53 3.10 -15.44 8.79
N LYS A 54 2.24 -15.67 9.79
CA LYS A 54 2.45 -15.24 11.17
C LYS A 54 3.75 -15.82 11.73
N ALA A 55 3.97 -17.12 11.59
CA ALA A 55 5.17 -17.79 12.09
C ALA A 55 6.45 -17.26 11.41
N GLN A 56 6.43 -17.02 10.08
CA GLN A 56 7.56 -16.43 9.37
C GLN A 56 7.84 -14.98 9.84
N ASN A 57 6.78 -14.20 10.08
CA ASN A 57 6.90 -12.84 10.58
C ASN A 57 7.47 -12.78 12.00
N GLU A 58 7.09 -13.70 12.87
CA GLU A 58 7.64 -13.78 14.24
C GLU A 58 9.17 -13.91 14.21
N LEU A 59 9.71 -14.81 13.38
CA LEU A 59 11.16 -14.95 13.19
C LEU A 59 11.79 -13.67 12.62
N THR A 60 11.17 -13.10 11.60
CA THR A 60 11.66 -11.89 10.93
C THR A 60 11.72 -10.70 11.88
N PHE A 61 10.64 -10.44 12.61
CA PHE A 61 10.57 -9.30 13.54
C PHE A 61 11.44 -9.50 14.76
N ASP A 62 11.59 -10.72 15.26
CA ASP A 62 12.56 -11.02 16.32
C ASP A 62 13.99 -10.67 15.88
N TYR A 63 14.37 -11.07 14.67
CA TYR A 63 15.67 -10.70 14.10
C TYR A 63 15.82 -9.17 13.94
N LEU A 64 14.85 -8.52 13.31
CA LEU A 64 14.90 -7.08 13.04
C LEU A 64 14.93 -6.25 14.33
N SER A 65 14.26 -6.70 15.39
CA SER A 65 14.24 -6.02 16.68
C SER A 65 15.61 -5.99 17.37
N LYS A 66 16.49 -6.96 17.07
CA LYS A 66 17.84 -7.08 17.64
C LYS A 66 18.89 -6.24 16.92
N ILE A 67 18.54 -5.57 15.82
CA ILE A 67 19.47 -4.69 15.09
C ILE A 67 19.68 -3.40 15.87
N PRO A 68 20.89 -3.13 16.43
CA PRO A 68 21.07 -2.07 17.42
C PRO A 68 20.93 -0.64 16.88
N TYR A 69 21.03 -0.45 15.57
CA TYR A 69 20.90 0.86 14.90
C TYR A 69 19.54 1.07 14.21
N ARG A 70 18.63 0.10 14.30
CA ARG A 70 17.32 0.15 13.62
C ARG A 70 16.50 1.37 14.04
N GLU A 71 16.40 1.63 15.34
CA GLU A 71 15.61 2.76 15.85
C GLU A 71 16.22 4.11 15.45
N LYS A 72 17.56 4.23 15.45
CA LYS A 72 18.24 5.46 14.98
C LYS A 72 17.97 5.74 13.50
N ILE A 73 17.93 4.69 12.67
CA ILE A 73 17.57 4.83 11.24
C ILE A 73 16.11 5.26 11.13
N LYS A 74 15.20 4.62 11.86
CA LYS A 74 13.77 4.97 11.85
C LYS A 74 13.55 6.42 12.27
N GLU A 75 14.15 6.86 13.38
CA GLU A 75 14.08 8.26 13.84
C GLU A 75 14.58 9.22 12.76
N ARG A 76 15.73 8.92 12.15
CA ARG A 76 16.29 9.76 11.11
C ARG A 76 15.42 9.82 9.86
N LEU A 77 14.88 8.70 9.42
CA LEU A 77 13.93 8.64 8.29
C LEU A 77 12.66 9.44 8.59
N THR A 78 12.09 9.29 9.80
CA THR A 78 10.93 10.07 10.24
C THR A 78 11.22 11.58 10.14
N GLN A 79 12.35 12.05 10.70
CA GLN A 79 12.74 13.45 10.66
C GLN A 79 12.90 14.01 9.24
N ILE A 80 13.50 13.23 8.33
CA ILE A 80 13.70 13.70 6.94
C ILE A 80 12.40 13.66 6.13
N TRP A 81 11.47 12.76 6.48
CA TRP A 81 10.23 12.58 5.75
C TRP A 81 9.10 13.49 6.24
N ASP A 82 9.24 14.01 7.47
CA ASP A 82 8.26 14.88 8.12
C ASP A 82 8.38 16.32 7.61
N TYR A 83 7.86 16.54 6.39
CA TYR A 83 7.71 17.87 5.81
C TYR A 83 6.42 17.94 4.97
N PRO A 84 5.75 19.10 4.92
CA PRO A 84 4.55 19.27 4.11
C PRO A 84 4.82 19.08 2.62
N LYS A 85 4.00 18.29 1.96
CA LYS A 85 4.07 17.97 0.54
C LYS A 85 2.80 18.46 -0.16
N ILE A 86 2.96 19.15 -1.30
CA ILE A 86 1.84 19.63 -2.11
C ILE A 86 2.17 19.29 -3.57
N THR A 87 1.20 18.68 -4.27
CA THR A 87 1.35 18.40 -5.70
C THR A 87 1.01 19.63 -6.54
N ALA A 88 1.45 19.63 -7.80
CA ALA A 88 1.00 20.61 -8.77
C ALA A 88 -0.55 20.56 -8.89
N PRO A 89 -1.22 21.73 -8.89
CA PRO A 89 -2.67 21.77 -9.05
C PRO A 89 -3.08 21.47 -10.49
N PHE A 90 -4.24 20.87 -10.67
CA PHE A 90 -4.85 20.66 -11.98
C PHE A 90 -6.29 21.17 -12.01
N LYS A 91 -6.74 21.62 -13.19
CA LYS A 91 -8.10 22.15 -13.40
C LYS A 91 -8.99 21.12 -14.07
N ARG A 92 -10.22 20.95 -13.55
CA ARG A 92 -11.25 20.14 -14.17
C ARG A 92 -12.63 20.63 -13.72
N GLY A 93 -13.64 20.62 -14.62
CA GLY A 93 -15.04 20.94 -14.28
C GLY A 93 -15.23 22.30 -13.60
N GLY A 94 -14.39 23.30 -13.93
CA GLY A 94 -14.43 24.64 -13.30
C GLY A 94 -13.72 24.78 -11.96
N HIS A 95 -13.20 23.69 -11.40
CA HIS A 95 -12.51 23.66 -10.10
C HIS A 95 -11.01 23.39 -10.24
N VAL A 96 -10.28 23.64 -9.17
CA VAL A 96 -8.86 23.33 -9.03
C VAL A 96 -8.67 22.27 -7.96
N PHE A 97 -7.95 21.22 -8.28
CA PHE A 97 -7.65 20.08 -7.42
C PHE A 97 -6.16 19.96 -7.19
N PHE A 98 -5.77 19.48 -6.03
CA PHE A 98 -4.38 19.18 -5.67
C PHE A 98 -4.35 18.26 -4.46
N PHE A 99 -3.21 17.59 -4.26
CA PHE A 99 -3.01 16.77 -3.08
C PHE A 99 -2.11 17.47 -2.08
N LYS A 100 -2.38 17.24 -0.80
CA LYS A 100 -1.51 17.60 0.32
C LYS A 100 -1.24 16.40 1.19
N ASN A 101 -0.07 16.44 1.83
CA ASN A 101 0.31 15.56 2.93
C ASN A 101 1.00 16.44 3.97
N ASP A 102 0.68 16.29 5.24
CA ASP A 102 1.26 17.10 6.33
C ASP A 102 2.70 16.69 6.69
N GLY A 103 3.15 15.55 6.18
CA GLY A 103 4.47 14.99 6.38
C GLY A 103 4.43 13.48 6.59
N LEU A 104 3.73 13.02 7.61
CA LEU A 104 3.69 11.62 8.04
C LEU A 104 2.36 10.90 7.79
N GLN A 105 1.39 11.55 7.18
CA GLN A 105 0.15 10.88 6.77
C GLN A 105 0.45 9.73 5.81
N ASN A 106 -0.22 8.60 5.96
CA ASN A 106 -0.04 7.43 5.08
C ASN A 106 -0.41 7.74 3.63
N GLN A 107 -1.49 8.50 3.42
CA GLN A 107 -2.01 8.85 2.10
C GLN A 107 -2.09 10.36 1.92
N ASN A 108 -1.92 10.82 0.69
CA ASN A 108 -2.16 12.21 0.33
C ASN A 108 -3.67 12.50 0.34
N VAL A 109 -4.05 13.65 0.89
CA VAL A 109 -5.43 14.13 0.96
C VAL A 109 -5.75 14.96 -0.27
N LEU A 110 -6.86 14.71 -0.94
CA LEU A 110 -7.34 15.47 -2.09
C LEU A 110 -8.10 16.71 -1.63
N TYR A 111 -7.64 17.86 -2.10
CA TYR A 111 -8.24 19.18 -1.85
C TYR A 111 -8.87 19.74 -3.12
N ILE A 112 -9.84 20.62 -2.94
CA ILE A 112 -10.53 21.38 -3.98
C ILE A 112 -10.55 22.87 -3.66
N LYS A 113 -10.42 23.71 -4.70
CA LYS A 113 -10.65 25.15 -4.68
C LYS A 113 -11.55 25.56 -5.84
N GLU A 114 -12.23 26.71 -5.71
CA GLU A 114 -13.00 27.28 -6.83
C GLU A 114 -12.11 27.71 -8.00
N ASN A 115 -10.97 28.35 -7.71
CA ASN A 115 -10.01 28.81 -8.72
C ASN A 115 -8.58 28.85 -8.12
N VAL A 116 -7.58 29.16 -8.95
CA VAL A 116 -6.16 29.14 -8.54
C VAL A 116 -5.87 30.19 -7.45
N ASP A 117 -6.51 31.34 -7.51
CA ASP A 117 -6.27 32.48 -6.62
C ASP A 117 -7.10 32.38 -5.32
N SER A 118 -8.08 31.47 -5.27
CA SER A 118 -8.88 31.24 -4.07
C SER A 118 -8.00 30.81 -2.91
N LYS A 119 -8.20 31.47 -1.76
CA LYS A 119 -7.56 31.08 -0.50
C LYS A 119 -8.34 29.96 0.23
N ASP A 120 -9.62 29.82 -0.12
CA ASP A 120 -10.50 28.83 0.48
C ASP A 120 -10.28 27.48 -0.19
N GLU A 121 -9.62 26.60 0.53
CA GLU A 121 -9.42 25.20 0.14
C GLU A 121 -10.20 24.28 1.07
N LYS A 122 -10.79 23.23 0.49
CA LYS A 122 -11.57 22.24 1.24
C LYS A 122 -11.02 20.86 0.97
N VAL A 123 -11.06 19.99 1.99
CA VAL A 123 -10.84 18.55 1.79
C VAL A 123 -12.01 18.01 1.01
N LEU A 124 -11.73 17.38 -0.13
CA LEU A 124 -12.72 16.67 -0.93
C LEU A 124 -12.73 15.18 -0.64
N LEU A 125 -11.56 14.56 -0.55
CA LEU A 125 -11.41 13.15 -0.23
C LEU A 125 -10.17 12.94 0.63
N ASP A 126 -10.36 12.30 1.79
CA ASP A 126 -9.27 11.92 2.68
C ASP A 126 -9.16 10.38 2.75
N PRO A 127 -8.24 9.78 2.01
CA PRO A 127 -8.08 8.33 2.00
C PRO A 127 -7.67 7.76 3.37
N ASN A 128 -7.04 8.56 4.24
CA ASN A 128 -6.66 8.14 5.60
C ASN A 128 -7.86 7.82 6.49
N LYS A 129 -9.07 8.24 6.10
CA LYS A 129 -10.32 7.97 6.81
C LYS A 129 -11.11 6.79 6.26
N LEU A 130 -10.61 6.14 5.21
CA LEU A 130 -11.32 5.02 4.55
C LEU A 130 -11.07 3.67 5.23
N SER A 131 -10.04 3.57 6.08
CA SER A 131 -9.77 2.38 6.91
C SER A 131 -9.05 2.77 8.20
N ASP A 132 -9.31 2.03 9.27
CA ASP A 132 -8.68 2.26 10.58
C ASP A 132 -7.20 1.83 10.60
N ASP A 133 -6.82 0.87 9.77
CA ASP A 133 -5.45 0.32 9.68
C ASP A 133 -4.57 1.05 8.65
N GLY A 134 -5.12 2.00 7.90
CA GLY A 134 -4.40 2.78 6.89
C GLY A 134 -3.95 1.97 5.66
N THR A 135 -4.51 0.78 5.42
CA THR A 135 -4.13 -0.10 4.29
C THR A 135 -4.85 0.23 2.99
N ILE A 136 -5.85 1.13 3.01
CA ILE A 136 -6.53 1.60 1.81
C ILE A 136 -5.72 2.70 1.14
N ALA A 137 -5.42 2.51 -0.14
CA ALA A 137 -4.76 3.49 -0.99
C ALA A 137 -5.66 3.96 -2.13
N LEU A 138 -5.56 5.24 -2.47
CA LEU A 138 -6.21 5.79 -3.66
C LEU A 138 -5.43 5.34 -4.91
N SER A 139 -6.11 4.70 -5.86
CA SER A 139 -5.49 4.13 -7.06
C SER A 139 -5.72 4.95 -8.33
N SER A 140 -6.88 5.60 -8.46
CA SER A 140 -7.26 6.37 -9.64
C SER A 140 -8.29 7.45 -9.31
N LEU A 141 -8.38 8.47 -10.18
CA LEU A 141 -9.35 9.56 -10.08
C LEU A 141 -9.91 9.90 -11.46
N GLY A 142 -11.21 10.18 -11.51
CA GLY A 142 -11.89 10.76 -12.66
C GLY A 142 -12.88 11.82 -12.22
N ILE A 143 -12.82 13.03 -12.80
CA ILE A 143 -13.75 14.11 -12.50
C ILE A 143 -14.62 14.33 -13.73
N SER A 144 -15.94 14.37 -13.53
CA SER A 144 -16.90 14.61 -14.61
C SER A 144 -16.62 15.96 -15.30
N LYS A 145 -16.96 16.05 -16.59
CA LYS A 145 -16.69 17.27 -17.40
C LYS A 145 -17.38 18.51 -16.83
N ASP A 146 -18.56 18.33 -16.22
CA ASP A 146 -19.33 19.41 -15.59
C ASP A 146 -18.89 19.71 -14.15
N GLY A 147 -17.91 18.96 -13.61
CA GLY A 147 -17.37 19.16 -12.26
C GLY A 147 -18.30 18.77 -11.12
N LYS A 148 -19.37 17.98 -11.39
CA LYS A 148 -20.32 17.58 -10.35
C LYS A 148 -19.86 16.35 -9.57
N TYR A 149 -19.20 15.41 -10.23
CA TYR A 149 -18.86 14.11 -9.65
C TYR A 149 -17.38 13.82 -9.69
N LEU A 150 -16.90 13.19 -8.62
CA LEU A 150 -15.60 12.57 -8.54
C LEU A 150 -15.78 11.05 -8.46
N ALA A 151 -15.31 10.33 -9.47
CA ALA A 151 -15.10 8.90 -9.35
C ALA A 151 -13.69 8.63 -8.83
N TYR A 152 -13.54 7.74 -7.86
CA TYR A 152 -12.26 7.40 -7.28
C TYR A 152 -12.11 5.90 -7.07
N GLY A 153 -10.95 5.39 -7.42
CA GLY A 153 -10.58 3.99 -7.21
C GLY A 153 -9.78 3.83 -5.92
N ILE A 154 -10.06 2.77 -5.20
CA ILE A 154 -9.28 2.37 -4.03
C ILE A 154 -8.74 0.96 -4.21
N SER A 155 -7.55 0.72 -3.67
CA SER A 155 -6.98 -0.61 -3.48
C SER A 155 -6.86 -0.92 -2.00
N ARG A 156 -7.11 -2.17 -1.61
CA ARG A 156 -7.05 -2.63 -0.22
C ARG A 156 -5.83 -3.51 0.00
N GLY A 157 -5.05 -3.22 1.04
CA GLY A 157 -3.91 -4.07 1.43
C GLY A 157 -2.86 -4.29 0.33
N GLY A 158 -2.73 -3.35 -0.63
CA GLY A 158 -1.79 -3.49 -1.75
C GLY A 158 -2.26 -4.44 -2.86
N SER A 159 -3.55 -4.83 -2.87
CA SER A 159 -4.13 -5.65 -3.94
C SER A 159 -4.09 -4.93 -5.29
N ASP A 160 -3.91 -5.67 -6.37
CA ASP A 160 -4.10 -5.19 -7.74
C ASP A 160 -5.58 -4.96 -8.09
N TRP A 161 -6.49 -5.56 -7.34
CA TRP A 161 -7.92 -5.37 -7.51
C TRP A 161 -8.37 -4.08 -6.85
N ASN A 162 -9.11 -3.28 -7.60
CA ASN A 162 -9.62 -1.99 -7.19
C ASN A 162 -11.13 -2.00 -7.14
N GLU A 163 -11.66 -1.13 -6.30
CA GLU A 163 -13.08 -0.78 -6.23
C GLU A 163 -13.22 0.68 -6.62
N ILE A 164 -14.22 1.02 -7.43
CA ILE A 164 -14.52 2.40 -7.84
C ILE A 164 -15.79 2.86 -7.16
N PHE A 165 -15.72 4.05 -6.59
CA PHE A 165 -16.83 4.76 -5.96
C PHE A 165 -17.00 6.14 -6.59
N VAL A 166 -18.18 6.72 -6.41
CA VAL A 166 -18.49 8.07 -6.86
C VAL A 166 -18.95 8.92 -5.68
N LEU A 167 -18.52 10.19 -5.66
CA LEU A 167 -19.03 11.19 -4.73
C LEU A 167 -19.53 12.44 -5.48
N ASP A 168 -20.49 13.12 -4.90
CA ASP A 168 -20.92 14.45 -5.34
C ASP A 168 -19.91 15.48 -4.80
N ILE A 169 -19.31 16.28 -5.69
CA ILE A 169 -18.26 17.25 -5.33
C ILE A 169 -18.79 18.39 -4.47
N LYS A 170 -20.03 18.79 -4.66
CA LYS A 170 -20.64 19.89 -3.93
C LYS A 170 -20.95 19.53 -2.49
N THR A 171 -21.52 18.34 -2.26
CA THR A 171 -21.92 17.86 -0.93
C THR A 171 -20.81 17.07 -0.24
N GLY A 172 -19.89 16.46 -0.98
CA GLY A 172 -18.89 15.51 -0.47
C GLY A 172 -19.50 14.14 -0.15
N GLU A 173 -20.76 13.90 -0.47
CA GLU A 173 -21.46 12.66 -0.16
C GLU A 173 -21.13 11.57 -1.17
N LYS A 174 -20.83 10.39 -0.66
CA LYS A 174 -20.64 9.18 -1.49
C LYS A 174 -22.00 8.74 -2.05
N LEU A 175 -22.04 8.49 -3.35
CA LEU A 175 -23.21 7.94 -4.04
C LEU A 175 -23.27 6.41 -3.89
N SER A 176 -24.38 5.83 -4.38
CA SER A 176 -24.59 4.38 -4.36
C SER A 176 -23.79 3.63 -5.42
N ASP A 177 -23.18 4.35 -6.35
CA ASP A 177 -22.39 3.76 -7.44
C ASP A 177 -21.15 3.07 -6.89
N HIS A 178 -21.01 1.78 -7.22
CA HIS A 178 -19.90 0.94 -6.79
C HIS A 178 -19.57 -0.07 -7.90
N ILE A 179 -18.31 -0.10 -8.32
CA ILE A 179 -17.80 -1.06 -9.30
C ILE A 179 -16.67 -1.83 -8.64
N GLU A 180 -16.76 -3.14 -8.64
CA GLU A 180 -15.77 -4.06 -8.12
C GLU A 180 -14.98 -4.73 -9.24
N TRP A 181 -13.94 -5.45 -8.89
CA TRP A 181 -13.12 -6.26 -9.80
C TRP A 181 -12.48 -5.46 -10.94
N VAL A 182 -12.06 -4.24 -10.64
CA VAL A 182 -11.30 -3.40 -11.56
C VAL A 182 -9.83 -3.68 -11.42
N LYS A 183 -9.14 -4.01 -12.53
CA LYS A 183 -7.71 -4.29 -12.52
C LYS A 183 -7.05 -3.71 -13.77
N PHE A 184 -5.92 -3.02 -13.56
CA PHE A 184 -5.14 -2.40 -14.64
C PHE A 184 -5.96 -1.48 -15.57
N SER A 185 -6.94 -0.79 -15.01
CA SER A 185 -7.81 0.15 -15.71
C SER A 185 -7.86 1.49 -14.99
N GLY A 186 -7.98 2.57 -15.76
CA GLY A 186 -8.21 3.92 -15.24
C GLY A 186 -9.70 4.28 -15.24
N ILE A 187 -9.99 5.48 -14.69
CA ILE A 187 -11.31 6.13 -14.73
C ILE A 187 -11.23 7.25 -15.75
N SER A 188 -12.20 7.31 -16.69
CA SER A 188 -12.28 8.32 -17.77
C SER A 188 -13.63 9.05 -17.75
#